data_2d1316f58c8586cbd0c4bd09da0ecf57
#
_entry.id   2d1316f58c8586cbd0c4bd09da0ecf57
#
_cell.length_a   1.000
_cell.length_b   1.000
_cell.length_c   1.000
_cell.angle_alpha   90.00
_cell.angle_beta   90.00
_cell.angle_gamma   90.00
#
_symmetry.space_group_name_H-M   'P 1'
#
loop_
_entity.id
_entity.type
_entity.pdbx_description
1 polymer ?
#
loop_
_entity_poly.entity_id
_entity_poly.type
_entity_poly.pdbx_seq_one_letter_code
_entity_poly.pdbx_strand_id
1 'polypeptide(L)'
;MTQLASAKFWVPLLLITCLTLTPPLLADENYQLIDWVDLMPDDDLEALMNPPEYLDEIEDGSMEDQISSQLLGALENSADDRYQQALTSAKVKPEYDQRQIRLPGFIVPVEMNEQQLVTEFFLVPFFGACIHYPPPPPNQIIYVTSKEGVAQQNLYDPYWVEGTLTTSITENEVAVSAYSMAADNIELYEE
;
A
#
# COMPACT_ATOMS: atom_id res chain seq x y z
N MET A 1 61.65 -5.13 75.05
CA MET A 1 62.01 -4.98 73.59
C MET A 1 60.90 -5.61 72.81
N THR A 2 59.94 -4.85 72.33
CA THR A 2 58.72 -5.28 71.71
C THR A 2 58.77 -4.88 70.22
N GLN A 3 58.84 -5.85 69.33
CA GLN A 3 58.81 -5.62 67.91
C GLN A 3 57.33 -5.51 67.41
N LEU A 4 56.98 -4.37 66.83
CA LEU A 4 55.70 -4.17 66.19
C LEU A 4 55.77 -4.75 64.77
N ALA A 5 54.94 -5.72 64.53
CA ALA A 5 54.72 -6.28 63.16
C ALA A 5 53.76 -5.38 62.35
N SER A 6 54.27 -4.84 61.26
CA SER A 6 53.51 -4.01 60.32
C SER A 6 52.71 -4.92 59.38
N ALA A 7 51.35 -4.91 59.54
CA ALA A 7 50.45 -5.59 58.61
C ALA A 7 50.20 -4.73 57.41
N LYS A 8 50.65 -5.18 56.20
CA LYS A 8 50.29 -4.54 54.94
C LYS A 8 48.91 -5.05 54.52
N PHE A 9 47.93 -4.16 54.57
CA PHE A 9 46.60 -4.38 54.00
C PHE A 9 46.68 -4.26 52.46
N TRP A 10 46.52 -5.36 51.77
CA TRP A 10 46.28 -5.39 50.34
C TRP A 10 44.76 -5.21 50.07
N VAL A 11 44.38 -4.11 49.49
CA VAL A 11 43.04 -3.83 49.03
C VAL A 11 42.94 -4.35 47.58
N PRO A 12 42.13 -5.36 47.28
CA PRO A 12 41.95 -5.76 45.90
C PRO A 12 41.08 -4.70 45.17
N LEU A 13 41.65 -4.10 44.14
CA LEU A 13 40.92 -3.19 43.24
C LEU A 13 39.96 -4.03 42.37
N LEU A 14 38.66 -4.00 42.74
CA LEU A 14 37.60 -4.68 42.01
C LEU A 14 37.27 -3.82 40.77
N LEU A 15 37.77 -4.26 39.61
CA LEU A 15 37.47 -3.64 38.34
C LEU A 15 36.03 -4.05 37.96
N ILE A 16 35.05 -3.19 38.23
CA ILE A 16 33.67 -3.35 37.78
C ILE A 16 33.65 -3.00 36.32
N THR A 17 33.71 -4.02 35.41
CA THR A 17 33.41 -3.89 34.01
C THR A 17 31.91 -3.66 33.86
N CYS A 18 31.51 -2.40 33.70
CA CYS A 18 30.15 -2.01 33.33
C CYS A 18 29.87 -2.44 31.88
N LEU A 19 29.28 -3.61 31.74
CA LEU A 19 28.81 -4.10 30.45
C LEU A 19 27.58 -3.24 30.09
N THR A 20 27.77 -2.17 29.32
CA THR A 20 26.68 -1.38 28.76
C THR A 20 25.92 -2.24 27.77
N LEU A 21 24.78 -2.82 28.20
CA LEU A 21 23.77 -3.32 27.28
C LEU A 21 23.23 -2.11 26.52
N THR A 22 23.77 -1.86 25.31
CA THR A 22 23.11 -1.01 24.36
C THR A 22 21.86 -1.75 23.90
N PRO A 23 20.63 -1.18 24.11
CA PRO A 23 19.44 -1.76 23.50
C PRO A 23 19.66 -1.81 21.98
N PRO A 24 19.19 -2.87 21.29
CA PRO A 24 19.18 -2.82 19.84
C PRO A 24 18.43 -1.55 19.44
N LEU A 25 19.05 -0.72 18.61
CA LEU A 25 18.36 0.33 17.89
C LEU A 25 17.32 -0.42 17.04
N LEU A 26 16.05 -0.39 17.46
CA LEU A 26 14.96 -0.72 16.54
C LEU A 26 15.14 0.28 15.42
N ALA A 27 15.52 -0.19 14.24
CA ALA A 27 15.45 0.60 13.04
C ALA A 27 13.97 1.01 12.95
N ASP A 28 13.71 2.28 13.17
CA ASP A 28 12.46 2.90 12.78
C ASP A 28 12.50 2.80 11.23
N GLU A 29 11.84 1.76 10.71
CA GLU A 29 11.73 1.57 9.27
C GLU A 29 10.93 2.75 8.77
N ASN A 30 11.64 3.71 8.18
CA ASN A 30 11.12 5.03 7.85
C ASN A 30 10.36 4.90 6.53
N TYR A 31 9.13 4.31 6.59
CA TYR A 31 8.23 4.20 5.45
C TYR A 31 7.85 5.60 4.98
N GLN A 32 8.05 5.86 3.72
CA GLN A 32 7.61 7.09 3.10
C GLN A 32 6.08 7.07 3.01
N LEU A 33 5.42 8.00 3.70
CA LEU A 33 3.99 8.23 3.52
C LEU A 33 3.75 8.81 2.13
N ILE A 34 2.87 8.18 1.37
CA ILE A 34 2.46 8.63 0.03
C ILE A 34 0.95 8.61 -0.09
N ASP A 35 0.44 9.33 -1.09
CA ASP A 35 -0.94 9.30 -1.51
C ASP A 35 -1.11 8.51 -2.81
N TRP A 36 -2.34 8.05 -3.09
CA TRP A 36 -2.64 7.30 -4.31
C TRP A 36 -2.31 8.04 -5.59
N VAL A 37 -2.50 9.36 -5.61
CA VAL A 37 -2.15 10.23 -6.75
C VAL A 37 -0.65 10.24 -7.05
N ASP A 38 0.20 9.98 -6.04
CA ASP A 38 1.64 9.93 -6.21
C ASP A 38 2.09 8.74 -7.07
N LEU A 39 1.29 7.68 -7.13
CA LEU A 39 1.55 6.48 -7.94
C LEU A 39 1.13 6.64 -9.40
N MET A 40 0.30 7.64 -9.70
CA MET A 40 -0.21 7.88 -11.05
C MET A 40 0.74 8.78 -11.84
N PRO A 41 1.13 8.42 -13.08
CA PRO A 41 1.86 9.34 -13.97
C PRO A 41 1.10 10.65 -14.18
N ASP A 42 1.83 11.75 -14.26
CA ASP A 42 1.24 13.10 -14.31
C ASP A 42 0.32 13.29 -15.53
N ASP A 43 0.65 12.66 -16.66
CA ASP A 43 -0.17 12.71 -17.88
C ASP A 43 -1.48 11.91 -17.76
N ASP A 44 -1.52 10.83 -16.96
CA ASP A 44 -2.72 10.09 -16.65
C ASP A 44 -3.58 10.86 -15.65
N LEU A 45 -2.96 11.44 -14.63
CA LEU A 45 -3.65 12.26 -13.64
C LEU A 45 -4.31 13.49 -14.29
N GLU A 46 -3.59 14.21 -15.16
CA GLU A 46 -4.14 15.35 -15.89
C GLU A 46 -5.35 14.95 -16.74
N ALA A 47 -5.27 13.79 -17.42
CA ALA A 47 -6.38 13.30 -18.23
C ALA A 47 -7.62 12.98 -17.38
N LEU A 48 -7.46 12.35 -16.21
CA LEU A 48 -8.57 12.00 -15.33
C LEU A 48 -9.16 13.20 -14.59
N MET A 49 -8.37 14.24 -14.32
CA MET A 49 -8.84 15.48 -13.73
C MET A 49 -9.61 16.38 -14.71
N ASN A 50 -9.50 16.12 -16.01
CA ASN A 50 -10.18 16.84 -17.06
C ASN A 50 -11.07 15.89 -17.88
N PRO A 51 -12.16 15.37 -17.27
CA PRO A 51 -13.07 14.47 -17.97
C PRO A 51 -13.73 15.17 -19.16
N PRO A 52 -14.08 14.42 -20.23
CA PRO A 52 -14.81 14.98 -21.35
C PRO A 52 -16.18 15.56 -20.95
N GLU A 53 -16.59 16.68 -21.58
CA GLU A 53 -17.84 17.39 -21.26
C GLU A 53 -19.10 16.50 -21.31
N TYR A 54 -19.11 15.44 -22.13
CA TYR A 54 -20.25 14.52 -22.20
C TYR A 54 -20.50 13.75 -20.89
N LEU A 55 -19.51 13.60 -20.01
CA LEU A 55 -19.69 12.95 -18.71
C LEU A 55 -20.44 13.84 -17.73
N ASP A 56 -20.32 15.16 -17.85
CA ASP A 56 -21.05 16.12 -17.03
C ASP A 56 -22.56 16.15 -17.37
N GLU A 57 -22.95 15.62 -18.54
CA GLU A 57 -24.34 15.52 -18.99
C GLU A 57 -25.07 14.28 -18.44
N ILE A 58 -24.33 13.33 -17.81
CA ILE A 58 -24.89 12.11 -17.23
C ILE A 58 -25.29 12.38 -15.78
N GLU A 59 -26.59 12.36 -15.49
CA GLU A 59 -27.09 12.52 -14.13
C GLU A 59 -26.82 11.26 -13.27
N ASP A 60 -26.25 11.43 -12.08
CA ASP A 60 -25.98 10.37 -11.11
C ASP A 60 -27.25 9.54 -10.84
N GLY A 61 -27.14 8.21 -11.03
CA GLY A 61 -28.23 7.26 -10.83
C GLY A 61 -29.24 7.19 -11.98
N SER A 62 -28.96 7.85 -13.11
CA SER A 62 -29.76 7.73 -14.34
C SER A 62 -29.63 6.33 -14.96
N MET A 63 -30.47 6.02 -15.99
CA MET A 63 -30.32 4.79 -16.74
C MET A 63 -29.03 4.79 -17.59
N GLU A 64 -28.59 5.98 -18.00
CA GLU A 64 -27.33 6.21 -18.71
C GLU A 64 -26.12 5.90 -17.82
N ASP A 65 -26.16 6.27 -16.54
CA ASP A 65 -25.15 5.93 -15.54
C ASP A 65 -25.07 4.40 -15.30
N GLN A 66 -26.22 3.71 -15.34
CA GLN A 66 -26.27 2.23 -15.30
C GLN A 66 -25.90 1.54 -16.63
N ILE A 67 -26.05 2.24 -17.74
CA ILE A 67 -25.70 1.76 -19.10
C ILE A 67 -24.24 2.12 -19.43
N SER A 68 -23.52 2.76 -18.52
CA SER A 68 -22.12 3.20 -18.73
C SER A 68 -21.22 2.10 -19.32
N SER A 69 -21.47 0.83 -19.01
CA SER A 69 -20.76 -0.29 -19.63
C SER A 69 -21.04 -0.45 -21.14
N GLN A 70 -22.24 -0.07 -21.63
CA GLN A 70 -22.55 -0.09 -23.06
C GLN A 70 -22.10 1.20 -23.76
N LEU A 71 -22.17 2.34 -23.03
CA LEU A 71 -21.66 3.61 -23.52
C LEU A 71 -20.14 3.58 -23.66
N LEU A 72 -19.44 2.92 -22.72
CA LEU A 72 -18.00 2.74 -22.83
C LEU A 72 -17.59 1.79 -23.95
N GLY A 73 -18.39 0.77 -24.25
CA GLY A 73 -18.21 -0.02 -25.48
C GLY A 73 -18.41 0.81 -26.75
N ALA A 74 -19.22 1.86 -26.71
CA ALA A 74 -19.36 2.84 -27.80
C ALA A 74 -18.21 3.87 -27.82
N LEU A 75 -17.64 4.20 -26.66
CA LEU A 75 -16.47 5.06 -26.50
C LEU A 75 -15.15 4.32 -26.80
N GLU A 76 -15.09 2.99 -26.64
CA GLU A 76 -13.99 2.15 -27.14
C GLU A 76 -13.75 2.31 -28.65
N ASN A 77 -14.78 2.74 -29.38
CA ASN A 77 -14.64 3.09 -30.81
C ASN A 77 -14.10 4.51 -31.06
N SER A 78 -13.98 5.36 -30.05
CA SER A 78 -13.26 6.63 -30.09
C SER A 78 -11.86 6.49 -29.48
N ALA A 79 -11.13 5.45 -29.86
CA ALA A 79 -9.87 4.93 -29.28
C ALA A 79 -8.69 5.92 -29.17
N ASP A 80 -8.91 7.20 -29.38
CA ASP A 80 -7.92 8.28 -29.30
C ASP A 80 -8.14 9.24 -28.11
N ASP A 81 -9.14 8.98 -27.25
CA ASP A 81 -9.39 9.82 -26.10
C ASP A 81 -8.37 9.50 -24.98
N ARG A 82 -7.61 10.51 -24.60
CA ARG A 82 -6.59 10.43 -23.54
C ARG A 82 -7.19 10.02 -22.18
N TYR A 83 -8.44 10.42 -21.92
CA TYR A 83 -9.19 10.07 -20.72
C TYR A 83 -9.41 8.54 -20.64
N GLN A 84 -9.88 7.92 -21.73
CA GLN A 84 -10.08 6.47 -21.82
C GLN A 84 -8.77 5.69 -21.66
N GLN A 85 -7.69 6.19 -22.25
CA GLN A 85 -6.36 5.59 -22.09
C GLN A 85 -5.90 5.66 -20.62
N ALA A 86 -6.20 6.73 -19.89
CA ALA A 86 -5.86 6.88 -18.49
C ALA A 86 -6.65 5.92 -17.60
N LEU A 87 -7.94 5.67 -17.90
CA LEU A 87 -8.79 4.70 -17.16
C LEU A 87 -8.27 3.25 -17.23
N THR A 88 -7.47 2.92 -18.23
CA THR A 88 -6.91 1.57 -18.40
C THR A 88 -5.40 1.52 -18.28
N SER A 89 -4.80 2.62 -17.84
CA SER A 89 -3.34 2.77 -17.82
C SER A 89 -2.68 1.89 -16.77
N ALA A 90 -1.71 1.09 -17.23
CA ALA A 90 -0.78 0.36 -16.39
C ALA A 90 0.61 1.04 -16.31
N LYS A 91 0.70 2.31 -16.73
CA LYS A 91 1.95 3.07 -16.59
C LYS A 91 2.24 3.31 -15.12
N VAL A 92 3.50 3.21 -14.75
CA VAL A 92 3.99 3.37 -13.37
C VAL A 92 4.98 4.51 -13.25
N LYS A 93 5.17 5.00 -12.02
CA LYS A 93 6.26 5.91 -11.66
C LYS A 93 7.46 5.08 -11.18
N PRO A 94 8.55 4.96 -11.97
CA PRO A 94 9.67 4.08 -11.65
C PRO A 94 10.45 4.50 -10.40
N GLU A 95 10.31 5.74 -9.93
CA GLU A 95 10.92 6.24 -8.68
C GLU A 95 10.38 5.55 -7.42
N TYR A 96 9.22 4.89 -7.52
CA TYR A 96 8.63 4.11 -6.42
C TYR A 96 9.05 2.64 -6.44
N ASP A 97 9.78 2.17 -7.45
CA ASP A 97 10.27 0.80 -7.47
C ASP A 97 11.26 0.54 -6.34
N GLN A 98 11.05 -0.54 -5.59
CA GLN A 98 11.84 -0.92 -4.42
C GLN A 98 11.83 0.12 -3.28
N ARG A 99 10.78 0.94 -3.19
CA ARG A 99 10.63 1.89 -2.09
C ARG A 99 9.82 1.29 -0.95
N GLN A 100 10.25 1.59 0.26
CA GLN A 100 9.47 1.36 1.48
C GLN A 100 8.46 2.49 1.63
N ILE A 101 7.18 2.16 1.53
CA ILE A 101 6.08 3.12 1.59
C ILE A 101 5.03 2.72 2.61
N ARG A 102 4.26 3.73 3.06
CA ARG A 102 3.04 3.61 3.84
C ARG A 102 1.90 4.27 3.08
N LEU A 103 0.82 3.53 2.90
CA LEU A 103 -0.31 3.99 2.10
C LEU A 103 -1.62 3.48 2.72
N PRO A 104 -2.67 4.32 2.84
CA PRO A 104 -3.98 3.88 3.30
C PRO A 104 -4.80 3.30 2.15
N GLY A 105 -5.63 2.29 2.42
CA GLY A 105 -6.52 1.74 1.40
C GLY A 105 -7.47 0.68 1.94
N PHE A 106 -8.29 0.17 1.04
CA PHE A 106 -9.25 -0.89 1.32
C PHE A 106 -8.77 -2.22 0.77
N ILE A 107 -8.98 -3.28 1.56
CA ILE A 107 -8.54 -4.63 1.22
C ILE A 107 -9.63 -5.34 0.41
N VAL A 108 -9.27 -5.81 -0.79
CA VAL A 108 -10.07 -6.73 -1.61
C VAL A 108 -9.40 -8.09 -1.57
N PRO A 109 -9.90 -9.06 -0.78
CA PRO A 109 -9.26 -10.35 -0.59
C PRO A 109 -9.15 -11.16 -1.88
N VAL A 110 -7.99 -11.80 -2.09
CA VAL A 110 -7.72 -12.73 -3.19
C VAL A 110 -7.50 -14.14 -2.64
N GLU A 111 -6.65 -14.28 -1.61
CA GLU A 111 -6.33 -15.56 -1.00
C GLU A 111 -6.34 -15.49 0.53
N MET A 112 -6.74 -16.59 1.17
CA MET A 112 -6.76 -16.75 2.63
C MET A 112 -6.03 -18.03 3.03
N ASN A 113 -5.36 -17.99 4.17
CA ASN A 113 -4.76 -19.18 4.75
C ASN A 113 -5.79 -20.06 5.52
N GLU A 114 -5.32 -21.19 6.07
CA GLU A 114 -6.16 -22.11 6.85
C GLU A 114 -6.78 -21.47 8.10
N GLN A 115 -6.20 -20.39 8.62
CA GLN A 115 -6.69 -19.63 9.76
C GLN A 115 -7.68 -18.51 9.36
N GLN A 116 -8.07 -18.46 8.08
CA GLN A 116 -8.93 -17.43 7.50
C GLN A 116 -8.34 -15.99 7.59
N LEU A 117 -7.02 -15.87 7.61
CA LEU A 117 -6.34 -14.60 7.45
C LEU A 117 -6.09 -14.34 5.97
N VAL A 118 -6.35 -13.13 5.52
CA VAL A 118 -6.10 -12.69 4.15
C VAL A 118 -4.59 -12.55 3.94
N THR A 119 -4.03 -13.38 3.06
CA THR A 119 -2.59 -13.40 2.76
C THR A 119 -2.23 -12.75 1.45
N GLU A 120 -3.20 -12.70 0.51
CA GLU A 120 -3.05 -12.00 -0.76
C GLU A 120 -4.31 -11.19 -1.03
N PHE A 121 -4.13 -9.94 -1.46
CA PHE A 121 -5.24 -9.03 -1.69
C PHE A 121 -4.86 -7.90 -2.64
N PHE A 122 -5.86 -7.26 -3.23
CA PHE A 122 -5.66 -5.95 -3.83
C PHE A 122 -5.93 -4.86 -2.80
N LEU A 123 -5.02 -3.91 -2.72
CA LEU A 123 -5.21 -2.65 -2.01
C LEU A 123 -5.71 -1.62 -3.01
N VAL A 124 -6.80 -0.93 -2.66
CA VAL A 124 -7.50 0.03 -3.53
C VAL A 124 -7.81 1.33 -2.78
N PRO A 125 -7.93 2.48 -3.48
CA PRO A 125 -8.05 3.79 -2.85
C PRO A 125 -9.39 4.06 -2.13
N PHE A 126 -10.46 3.38 -2.53
CA PHE A 126 -11.78 3.57 -1.95
C PHE A 126 -12.56 2.26 -1.89
N PHE A 127 -13.52 2.21 -0.96
CA PHE A 127 -14.38 1.03 -0.82
C PHE A 127 -15.18 0.76 -2.11
N GLY A 128 -15.21 -0.50 -2.51
CA GLY A 128 -15.95 -0.92 -3.69
C GLY A 128 -15.27 -0.60 -5.03
N ALA A 129 -14.02 -0.13 -5.02
CA ALA A 129 -13.29 0.24 -6.24
C ALA A 129 -13.33 -0.84 -7.33
N CYS A 130 -13.26 -2.14 -6.97
CA CYS A 130 -13.29 -3.23 -7.95
C CYS A 130 -14.70 -3.59 -8.47
N ILE A 131 -15.77 -3.09 -7.84
CA ILE A 131 -17.17 -3.39 -8.21
C ILE A 131 -17.95 -2.19 -8.71
N HIS A 132 -17.43 -0.96 -8.49
CA HIS A 132 -17.97 0.26 -9.06
C HIS A 132 -17.39 0.50 -10.46
N TYR A 133 -18.17 1.14 -11.28
CA TYR A 133 -17.76 1.47 -12.64
C TYR A 133 -17.60 2.98 -12.81
N PRO A 134 -16.51 3.47 -13.46
CA PRO A 134 -15.37 2.68 -13.91
C PRO A 134 -14.49 2.19 -12.75
N PRO A 135 -13.88 1.00 -12.85
CA PRO A 135 -12.92 0.57 -11.86
C PRO A 135 -11.68 1.48 -11.90
N PRO A 136 -10.89 1.57 -10.81
CA PRO A 136 -9.66 2.33 -10.83
C PRO A 136 -8.70 1.73 -11.88
N PRO A 137 -7.89 2.58 -12.54
CA PRO A 137 -6.89 2.09 -13.48
C PRO A 137 -5.85 1.20 -12.78
N PRO A 138 -5.20 0.28 -13.51
CA PRO A 138 -4.20 -0.63 -12.95
C PRO A 138 -3.10 0.05 -12.10
N ASN A 139 -2.75 1.30 -12.38
CA ASN A 139 -1.77 2.08 -11.60
C ASN A 139 -2.35 2.67 -10.31
N GLN A 140 -3.61 2.42 -10.02
CA GLN A 140 -4.29 2.74 -8.76
C GLN A 140 -4.75 1.46 -8.03
N ILE A 141 -4.14 0.34 -8.34
CA ILE A 141 -4.35 -0.95 -7.69
C ILE A 141 -2.98 -1.54 -7.34
N ILE A 142 -2.81 -2.00 -6.11
CA ILE A 142 -1.59 -2.65 -5.66
C ILE A 142 -1.92 -4.10 -5.28
N TYR A 143 -1.23 -5.07 -5.87
CA TYR A 143 -1.31 -6.46 -5.42
C TYR A 143 -0.39 -6.65 -4.22
N VAL A 144 -0.97 -7.02 -3.07
CA VAL A 144 -0.25 -7.13 -1.80
C VAL A 144 -0.15 -8.58 -1.35
N THR A 145 1.04 -8.97 -0.92
CA THR A 145 1.28 -10.25 -0.25
C THR A 145 1.68 -10.00 1.20
N SER A 146 1.08 -10.74 2.14
CA SER A 146 1.40 -10.69 3.58
C SER A 146 1.75 -12.07 4.09
N LYS A 147 2.91 -12.22 4.74
CA LYS A 147 3.34 -13.49 5.32
C LYS A 147 2.53 -13.87 6.55
N GLU A 148 2.13 -12.90 7.35
CA GLU A 148 1.37 -13.11 8.57
C GLU A 148 -0.13 -13.19 8.30
N GLY A 149 -0.56 -12.53 7.23
CA GLY A 149 -1.97 -12.35 6.90
C GLY A 149 -2.67 -11.35 7.81
N VAL A 150 -3.82 -10.84 7.38
CA VAL A 150 -4.63 -9.87 8.13
C VAL A 150 -6.02 -10.42 8.39
N ALA A 151 -6.51 -10.25 9.62
CA ALA A 151 -7.88 -10.56 9.98
C ALA A 151 -8.80 -9.41 9.55
N GLN A 152 -9.40 -9.53 8.38
CA GLN A 152 -10.35 -8.53 7.90
C GLN A 152 -11.72 -8.79 8.53
N GLN A 153 -12.10 -7.96 9.50
CA GLN A 153 -13.36 -8.08 10.22
C GLN A 153 -14.53 -7.44 9.45
N ASN A 154 -14.26 -6.38 8.71
CA ASN A 154 -15.24 -5.64 7.95
C ASN A 154 -14.63 -5.14 6.63
N LEU A 155 -15.35 -5.32 5.52
CA LEU A 155 -14.90 -4.89 4.19
C LEU A 155 -14.86 -3.36 4.04
N TYR A 156 -15.58 -2.65 4.91
CA TYR A 156 -15.66 -1.17 4.87
C TYR A 156 -14.53 -0.48 5.63
N ASP A 157 -13.72 -1.25 6.38
CA ASP A 157 -12.64 -0.68 7.17
C ASP A 157 -11.41 -0.42 6.29
N PRO A 158 -10.88 0.80 6.25
CA PRO A 158 -9.61 1.09 5.62
C PRO A 158 -8.44 0.62 6.50
N TYR A 159 -7.31 0.35 5.86
CA TYR A 159 -6.08 -0.11 6.51
C TYR A 159 -4.90 0.74 6.10
N TRP A 160 -3.98 0.99 7.00
CA TRP A 160 -2.62 1.36 6.68
C TRP A 160 -1.85 0.11 6.27
N VAL A 161 -1.17 0.18 5.14
CA VAL A 161 -0.28 -0.89 4.67
C VAL A 161 1.12 -0.31 4.49
N GLU A 162 2.09 -0.94 5.14
CA GLU A 162 3.51 -0.63 5.06
C GLU A 162 4.24 -1.79 4.41
N GLY A 163 5.15 -1.47 3.50
CA GLY A 163 5.90 -2.50 2.80
C GLY A 163 6.78 -1.98 1.67
N THR A 164 7.42 -2.90 0.98
CA THR A 164 8.25 -2.59 -0.18
C THR A 164 7.43 -2.67 -1.45
N LEU A 165 7.25 -1.51 -2.11
CA LEU A 165 6.55 -1.40 -3.39
C LEU A 165 7.46 -1.82 -4.54
N THR A 166 6.90 -2.51 -5.53
CA THR A 166 7.58 -2.96 -6.74
C THR A 166 6.72 -2.62 -7.96
N THR A 167 7.34 -2.13 -9.03
CA THR A 167 6.68 -1.91 -10.31
C THR A 167 6.58 -3.22 -11.07
N SER A 168 5.50 -3.95 -10.85
CA SER A 168 5.22 -5.23 -11.52
C SER A 168 3.74 -5.41 -11.78
N ILE A 169 3.40 -5.84 -12.99
CA ILE A 169 2.02 -6.11 -13.38
C ILE A 169 1.62 -7.48 -12.82
N THR A 170 0.49 -7.51 -12.11
CA THR A 170 -0.18 -8.74 -11.67
C THR A 170 -1.60 -8.74 -12.22
N GLU A 171 -2.00 -9.84 -12.85
CA GLU A 171 -3.33 -10.04 -13.43
C GLU A 171 -3.95 -11.32 -12.86
N ASN A 172 -5.20 -11.24 -12.41
CA ASN A 172 -6.01 -12.40 -12.05
C ASN A 172 -7.49 -12.16 -12.44
N GLU A 173 -8.38 -13.06 -12.00
CA GLU A 173 -9.81 -12.98 -12.31
C GLU A 173 -10.53 -11.76 -11.69
N VAL A 174 -9.93 -11.12 -10.66
CA VAL A 174 -10.54 -10.00 -9.93
C VAL A 174 -10.13 -8.65 -10.52
N ALA A 175 -8.82 -8.45 -10.75
CA ALA A 175 -8.29 -7.18 -11.24
C ALA A 175 -6.90 -7.33 -11.90
N VAL A 176 -6.48 -6.23 -12.54
CA VAL A 176 -5.11 -6.00 -13.01
C VAL A 176 -4.51 -4.91 -12.16
N SER A 177 -3.32 -5.13 -11.60
CA SER A 177 -2.54 -4.13 -10.88
C SER A 177 -1.23 -3.83 -11.59
N ALA A 178 -0.78 -2.58 -11.56
CA ALA A 178 0.53 -2.19 -12.12
C ALA A 178 1.64 -2.17 -11.06
N TYR A 179 1.26 -2.28 -9.80
CA TYR A 179 2.17 -2.33 -8.66
C TYR A 179 1.93 -3.60 -7.83
N SER A 180 2.99 -4.07 -7.19
CA SER A 180 2.92 -5.13 -6.18
C SER A 180 3.63 -4.68 -4.90
N MET A 181 3.23 -5.22 -3.76
CA MET A 181 3.85 -4.91 -2.47
C MET A 181 4.03 -6.17 -1.63
N ALA A 182 5.23 -6.33 -1.06
CA ALA A 182 5.42 -7.24 0.06
C ALA A 182 5.17 -6.45 1.34
N ALA A 183 4.03 -6.73 2.01
CA ALA A 183 3.67 -6.03 3.22
C ALA A 183 4.50 -6.51 4.42
N ASP A 184 5.01 -5.55 5.19
CA ASP A 184 5.73 -5.74 6.44
C ASP A 184 4.81 -5.49 7.64
N ASN A 185 3.86 -4.52 7.52
CA ASN A 185 2.86 -4.22 8.54
C ASN A 185 1.51 -3.85 7.91
N ILE A 186 0.43 -4.26 8.57
CA ILE A 186 -0.95 -3.93 8.17
C ILE A 186 -1.74 -3.64 9.45
N GLU A 187 -2.30 -2.44 9.56
CA GLU A 187 -3.07 -2.01 10.72
C GLU A 187 -4.35 -1.25 10.30
N LEU A 188 -5.37 -1.26 11.15
CA LEU A 188 -6.58 -0.47 10.90
C LEU A 188 -6.22 1.02 10.80
N TYR A 189 -6.85 1.70 9.84
CA TYR A 189 -6.77 3.15 9.73
C TYR A 189 -7.62 3.77 10.83
N GLU A 190 -6.98 4.38 11.83
CA GLU A 190 -7.62 5.20 12.86
C GLU A 190 -7.31 6.66 12.58
N GLU A 191 -8.35 7.52 12.57
CA GLU A 191 -8.22 8.98 12.41
C GLU A 191 -7.63 9.66 13.65
#